data_6a20e78a36b1e19bb8e77b3442171a5e
#
_entry.id   6a20e78a36b1e19bb8e77b3442171a5e
#
_cell.length_a   1.000
_cell.length_b   1.000
_cell.length_c   1.000
_cell.angle_alpha   90.00
_cell.angle_beta   90.00
_cell.angle_gamma   90.00
#
_symmetry.space_group_name_H-M   'P 1'
#
loop_
_entity.id
_entity.type
_entity.pdbx_description
1 polymer ?
#
loop_
_entity_poly.entity_id
_entity_poly.type
_entity_poly.pdbx_seq_one_letter_code
_entity_poly.pdbx_strand_id
1 'polypeptide(L)'
;MSGNIHEECGVFGIYCNTPSDVAHSAYFGLYALQHRGQESCGIVVNDRGVFKTHKGLGLVNEVFNERELAELGQGKIAVGHVRYSTTGNVNTANCQPMTVRHVKGALAIAHNGNLINALELRRQYELKGAIFHSTSDTEVISYAVTEGRLETGSIQEAVEKAMYKIKGAYSLVVMSPKKLIAARDPQGFRPLCLGALPDNAGYVFASETCALDS
;
A
#
# COMPACT_ATOMS: atom_id res chain seq x y z
N MET A 1 7.26 -31.73 12.03
CA MET A 1 6.57 -30.77 11.15
C MET A 1 7.38 -29.49 11.16
N SER A 2 8.22 -29.28 10.16
CA SER A 2 8.93 -28.00 10.00
C SER A 2 7.88 -26.98 9.58
N GLY A 3 7.49 -26.10 10.50
CA GLY A 3 6.68 -24.94 10.14
C GLY A 3 7.49 -24.05 9.22
N ASN A 4 7.22 -24.09 7.92
CA ASN A 4 7.72 -23.09 7.02
C ASN A 4 7.18 -21.75 7.51
N ILE A 5 8.06 -20.86 7.92
CA ILE A 5 7.72 -19.46 8.13
C ILE A 5 7.30 -18.97 6.75
N HIS A 6 6.00 -18.77 6.57
CA HIS A 6 5.50 -18.19 5.32
C HIS A 6 5.86 -16.72 5.33
N GLU A 7 6.70 -16.33 4.39
CA GLU A 7 7.00 -14.95 4.09
C GLU A 7 5.70 -14.23 3.69
N GLU A 8 5.59 -12.97 4.03
CA GLU A 8 4.38 -12.20 3.86
C GLU A 8 4.74 -10.83 3.31
N CYS A 9 3.87 -10.23 2.52
CA CYS A 9 4.05 -8.92 1.91
C CYS A 9 4.65 -7.87 2.85
N GLY A 10 5.35 -6.88 2.31
CA GLY A 10 5.83 -5.70 3.03
C GLY A 10 5.16 -4.43 2.53
N VAL A 11 4.75 -3.58 3.45
CA VAL A 11 4.23 -2.23 3.17
C VAL A 11 5.20 -1.17 3.67
N PHE A 12 5.28 -0.08 2.93
CA PHE A 12 6.06 1.10 3.28
C PHE A 12 5.27 2.37 2.95
N GLY A 13 5.40 3.39 3.78
CA GLY A 13 4.82 4.71 3.52
C GLY A 13 5.64 5.79 4.19
N ILE A 14 5.93 6.87 3.47
CA ILE A 14 6.67 8.02 3.99
C ILE A 14 5.88 9.30 3.75
N TYR A 15 5.88 10.18 4.74
CA TYR A 15 5.36 11.54 4.68
C TYR A 15 6.44 12.52 5.10
N CYS A 16 6.73 13.51 4.26
CA CYS A 16 7.66 14.60 4.53
C CYS A 16 6.92 15.95 4.63
N ASN A 17 7.33 16.79 5.56
CA ASN A 17 6.78 18.14 5.72
C ASN A 17 7.07 19.05 4.52
N THR A 18 8.18 18.81 3.83
CA THR A 18 8.60 19.48 2.60
C THR A 18 8.75 18.46 1.46
N PRO A 19 8.64 18.88 0.19
CA PRO A 19 8.98 18.02 -0.93
C PRO A 19 10.41 17.49 -0.79
N SER A 20 10.57 16.19 -0.94
CA SER A 20 11.82 15.45 -0.75
C SER A 20 11.90 14.30 -1.74
N ASP A 21 13.03 13.63 -1.77
CA ASP A 21 13.22 12.44 -2.59
C ASP A 21 12.59 11.20 -1.93
N VAL A 22 11.28 11.22 -1.84
CA VAL A 22 10.51 10.12 -1.23
C VAL A 22 10.50 8.85 -2.09
N ALA A 23 10.87 8.95 -3.38
CA ALA A 23 11.01 7.79 -4.27
C ALA A 23 12.18 6.91 -3.85
N HIS A 24 13.37 7.50 -3.65
CA HIS A 24 14.53 6.78 -3.15
C HIS A 24 14.33 6.27 -1.73
N SER A 25 13.73 7.08 -0.84
CA SER A 25 13.38 6.60 0.51
C SER A 25 12.47 5.37 0.47
N ALA A 26 11.46 5.36 -0.40
CA ALA A 26 10.60 4.20 -0.57
C ALA A 26 11.36 3.01 -1.18
N TYR A 27 12.25 3.24 -2.13
CA TYR A 27 13.10 2.19 -2.70
C TYR A 27 13.95 1.50 -1.63
N PHE A 28 14.69 2.25 -0.80
CA PHE A 28 15.51 1.67 0.26
C PHE A 28 14.67 0.97 1.33
N GLY A 29 13.52 1.55 1.71
CA GLY A 29 12.59 0.90 2.62
C GLY A 29 12.05 -0.43 2.07
N LEU A 30 11.71 -0.49 0.77
CA LEU A 30 11.28 -1.74 0.13
C LEU A 30 12.44 -2.73 -0.04
N TYR A 31 13.65 -2.25 -0.32
CA TYR A 31 14.84 -3.10 -0.40
C TYR A 31 15.12 -3.78 0.95
N ALA A 32 15.01 -3.04 2.06
CA ALA A 32 15.11 -3.60 3.40
C ALA A 32 14.01 -4.63 3.72
N LEU A 33 12.81 -4.49 3.10
CA LEU A 33 11.69 -5.42 3.23
C LEU A 33 11.68 -6.55 2.18
N GLN A 34 12.72 -6.68 1.34
CA GLN A 34 12.73 -7.63 0.22
C GLN A 34 12.55 -9.09 0.67
N HIS A 35 13.03 -9.44 1.88
CA HIS A 35 12.84 -10.78 2.45
C HIS A 35 11.37 -11.14 2.67
N ARG A 36 10.47 -10.15 2.74
CA ARG A 36 9.02 -10.34 2.91
C ARG A 36 8.29 -10.60 1.59
N GLY A 37 8.84 -10.17 0.45
CA GLY A 37 8.17 -10.34 -0.84
C GLY A 37 9.14 -10.25 -2.01
N GLN A 38 9.10 -11.26 -2.89
CA GLN A 38 10.04 -11.41 -4.01
C GLN A 38 9.35 -11.54 -5.37
N GLU A 39 8.02 -11.51 -5.40
CA GLU A 39 7.24 -11.70 -6.63
C GLU A 39 7.07 -10.42 -7.43
N SER A 40 6.76 -9.36 -6.75
CA SER A 40 6.55 -8.05 -7.37
C SER A 40 6.76 -6.93 -6.36
N CYS A 41 7.04 -5.74 -6.86
CA CYS A 41 7.13 -4.54 -6.05
C CYS A 41 6.57 -3.33 -6.78
N GLY A 42 6.31 -2.27 -6.05
CA GLY A 42 5.81 -1.03 -6.62
C GLY A 42 5.92 0.15 -5.67
N ILE A 43 6.04 1.33 -6.25
CA ILE A 43 6.08 2.62 -5.56
C ILE A 43 5.10 3.57 -6.24
N VAL A 44 4.38 4.32 -5.43
CA VAL A 44 3.54 5.45 -5.86
C VAL A 44 4.00 6.69 -5.13
N VAL A 45 4.35 7.72 -5.87
CA VAL A 45 4.74 9.03 -5.34
C VAL A 45 3.65 10.06 -5.63
N ASN A 46 3.34 10.87 -4.63
CA ASN A 46 2.45 12.01 -4.80
C ASN A 46 3.26 13.27 -5.12
N ASP A 47 3.35 13.59 -6.41
CA ASP A 47 3.95 14.83 -6.90
C ASP A 47 2.85 15.90 -7.04
N ARG A 48 2.71 16.75 -6.03
CA ARG A 48 1.74 17.88 -6.00
C ARG A 48 0.29 17.51 -6.34
N GLY A 49 -0.14 16.34 -5.86
CA GLY A 49 -1.50 15.83 -6.09
C GLY A 49 -1.63 14.92 -7.30
N VAL A 50 -0.58 14.77 -8.10
CA VAL A 50 -0.49 13.81 -9.20
C VAL A 50 0.22 12.55 -8.70
N PHE A 51 -0.42 11.40 -8.85
CA PHE A 51 0.18 10.12 -8.50
C PHE A 51 0.99 9.59 -9.68
N LYS A 52 2.30 9.48 -9.48
CA LYS A 52 3.21 8.80 -10.36
C LYS A 52 3.46 7.40 -9.82
N THR A 53 3.38 6.41 -10.67
CA THR A 53 3.42 5.00 -10.28
C THR A 53 4.42 4.25 -11.15
N HIS A 54 5.29 3.48 -10.51
CA HIS A 54 6.07 2.44 -11.16
C HIS A 54 5.94 1.15 -10.36
N LYS A 55 5.68 0.03 -11.03
CA LYS A 55 5.56 -1.29 -10.42
C LYS A 55 5.82 -2.39 -11.44
N GLY A 56 6.35 -3.49 -10.98
CA GLY A 56 6.73 -4.61 -11.84
C GLY A 56 6.85 -5.92 -11.10
N LEU A 57 7.04 -6.98 -11.87
CA LEU A 57 7.36 -8.31 -11.37
C LEU A 57 8.87 -8.41 -11.15
N GLY A 58 9.28 -9.05 -10.07
CA GLY A 58 10.68 -9.22 -9.70
C GLY A 58 11.07 -8.50 -8.42
N LEU A 59 12.37 -8.52 -8.14
CA LEU A 59 12.97 -7.90 -6.97
C LEU A 59 13.02 -6.37 -7.11
N VAL A 60 13.14 -5.68 -5.99
CA VAL A 60 13.17 -4.21 -5.95
C VAL A 60 14.27 -3.64 -6.84
N ASN A 61 15.47 -4.22 -6.80
CA ASN A 61 16.61 -3.80 -7.62
C ASN A 61 16.51 -4.23 -9.11
N GLU A 62 15.57 -5.09 -9.47
CA GLU A 62 15.29 -5.46 -10.86
C GLU A 62 14.23 -4.56 -11.49
N VAL A 63 13.25 -4.14 -10.68
CA VAL A 63 12.12 -3.32 -11.11
C VAL A 63 12.46 -1.83 -11.13
N PHE A 64 13.33 -1.38 -10.23
CA PHE A 64 13.69 0.02 -10.09
C PHE A 64 15.18 0.24 -10.40
N ASN A 65 15.46 1.18 -11.27
CA ASN A 65 16.76 1.77 -11.47
C ASN A 65 16.65 3.30 -11.35
N GLU A 66 17.77 4.02 -11.48
CA GLU A 66 17.83 5.49 -11.36
C GLU A 66 16.85 6.22 -12.26
N ARG A 67 16.56 5.67 -13.44
CA ARG A 67 15.62 6.30 -14.39
C ARG A 67 14.19 6.21 -13.89
N GLU A 68 13.72 5.02 -13.48
CA GLU A 68 12.39 4.82 -12.94
C GLU A 68 12.18 5.64 -11.67
N LEU A 69 13.18 5.71 -10.78
CA LEU A 69 13.12 6.54 -9.57
C LEU A 69 13.06 8.03 -9.91
N ALA A 70 13.85 8.50 -10.87
CA ALA A 70 13.80 9.89 -11.33
C ALA A 70 12.45 10.24 -11.99
N GLU A 71 11.84 9.30 -12.73
CA GLU A 71 10.52 9.49 -13.35
C GLU A 71 9.39 9.58 -12.30
N LEU A 72 9.51 8.90 -11.17
CA LEU A 72 8.60 9.05 -10.01
C LEU A 72 8.70 10.45 -9.41
N GLY A 73 9.88 11.06 -9.47
CA GLY A 73 10.12 12.44 -9.06
C GLY A 73 10.10 12.67 -7.56
N GLN A 74 10.05 13.95 -7.19
CA GLN A 74 10.01 14.38 -5.81
C GLN A 74 8.59 14.60 -5.34
N GLY A 75 8.35 14.38 -4.06
CA GLY A 75 7.04 14.56 -3.46
C GLY A 75 7.11 14.68 -1.95
N LYS A 76 5.93 14.80 -1.34
CA LYS A 76 5.81 14.77 0.13
C LYS A 76 5.41 13.39 0.66
N ILE A 77 4.82 12.56 -0.19
CA ILE A 77 4.26 11.29 0.23
C ILE A 77 4.61 10.25 -0.81
N ALA A 78 5.09 9.09 -0.35
CA ALA A 78 5.19 7.90 -1.16
C ALA A 78 4.63 6.69 -0.41
N VAL A 79 4.13 5.73 -1.17
CA VAL A 79 3.70 4.41 -0.68
C VAL A 79 4.36 3.34 -1.51
N GLY A 80 4.92 2.33 -0.85
CA GLY A 80 5.59 1.21 -1.47
C GLY A 80 5.05 -0.13 -0.99
N HIS A 81 5.27 -1.17 -1.80
CA HIS A 81 4.86 -2.53 -1.51
C HIS A 81 5.83 -3.54 -2.11
N VAL A 82 6.14 -4.59 -1.37
CA VAL A 82 6.74 -5.84 -1.86
C VAL A 82 5.75 -6.98 -1.64
N ARG A 83 5.53 -7.79 -2.69
CA ARG A 83 4.51 -8.84 -2.69
C ARG A 83 5.12 -10.22 -2.60
N TYR A 84 4.55 -11.03 -1.73
CA TYR A 84 4.68 -12.48 -1.73
C TYR A 84 3.34 -13.10 -2.12
N SER A 85 3.35 -14.07 -3.02
CA SER A 85 2.14 -14.81 -3.41
C SER A 85 2.23 -16.25 -2.93
N THR A 86 1.19 -16.69 -2.24
CA THR A 86 1.05 -18.08 -1.80
C THR A 86 0.37 -18.96 -2.83
N THR A 87 -0.26 -18.39 -3.85
CA THR A 87 -1.06 -19.12 -4.82
C THR A 87 -1.07 -18.48 -6.21
N GLY A 88 -0.67 -19.26 -7.22
CA GLY A 88 -1.12 -19.10 -8.59
C GLY A 88 -0.42 -18.05 -9.44
N ASN A 89 -1.04 -17.72 -10.55
CA ASN A 89 -0.47 -16.94 -11.63
C ASN A 89 0.04 -15.58 -11.22
N VAL A 90 1.30 -15.32 -11.48
CA VAL A 90 1.95 -14.02 -11.38
C VAL A 90 1.25 -13.08 -12.37
N ASN A 91 0.52 -12.11 -11.84
CA ASN A 91 -0.26 -11.16 -12.65
C ASN A 91 0.10 -9.73 -12.24
N THR A 92 0.54 -8.94 -13.21
CA THR A 92 0.85 -7.51 -13.01
C THR A 92 -0.34 -6.72 -12.49
N ALA A 93 -1.58 -7.14 -12.76
CA ALA A 93 -2.79 -6.52 -12.23
C ALA A 93 -2.87 -6.59 -10.69
N ASN A 94 -2.20 -7.57 -10.07
CA ASN A 94 -2.14 -7.74 -8.62
C ASN A 94 -0.98 -6.98 -7.96
N CYS A 95 -0.09 -6.36 -8.74
CA CYS A 95 1.00 -5.57 -8.20
C CYS A 95 0.46 -4.35 -7.44
N GLN A 96 0.99 -4.16 -6.24
CA GLN A 96 0.64 -3.04 -5.37
C GLN A 96 1.77 -1.99 -5.35
N PRO A 97 1.50 -0.74 -4.91
CA PRO A 97 0.22 -0.22 -4.42
C PRO A 97 -0.85 -0.16 -5.51
N MET A 98 -2.12 -0.40 -5.12
CA MET A 98 -3.25 -0.19 -6.01
C MET A 98 -3.64 1.28 -6.03
N THR A 99 -3.77 1.84 -7.23
CA THR A 99 -4.19 3.22 -7.42
C THR A 99 -5.60 3.27 -8.00
N VAL A 100 -6.45 4.07 -7.39
CA VAL A 100 -7.81 4.31 -7.87
C VAL A 100 -8.09 5.81 -7.95
N ARG A 101 -8.93 6.20 -8.90
CA ARG A 101 -9.42 7.58 -9.02
C ARG A 101 -10.93 7.57 -8.91
N HIS A 102 -11.45 8.45 -8.08
CA HIS A 102 -12.88 8.63 -7.91
C HIS A 102 -13.23 10.12 -7.79
N VAL A 103 -14.51 10.44 -7.70
CA VAL A 103 -15.01 11.84 -7.73
C VAL A 103 -14.39 12.76 -6.67
N LYS A 104 -13.94 12.24 -5.53
CA LYS A 104 -13.28 13.02 -4.45
C LYS A 104 -11.75 12.96 -4.48
N GLY A 105 -11.14 12.45 -5.56
CA GLY A 105 -9.69 12.43 -5.74
C GLY A 105 -9.10 11.04 -5.96
N ALA A 106 -7.77 10.96 -5.93
CA ALA A 106 -7.02 9.72 -6.08
C ALA A 106 -6.71 9.09 -4.73
N LEU A 107 -6.56 7.76 -4.71
CA LEU A 107 -6.06 6.97 -3.59
C LEU A 107 -5.00 5.99 -4.09
N ALA A 108 -3.99 5.72 -3.26
CA ALA A 108 -3.09 4.59 -3.44
C ALA A 108 -3.10 3.76 -2.15
N ILE A 109 -3.20 2.45 -2.28
CA ILE A 109 -3.35 1.52 -1.14
C ILE A 109 -2.31 0.41 -1.27
N ALA A 110 -1.50 0.24 -0.23
CA ALA A 110 -0.65 -0.92 -0.01
C ALA A 110 -1.24 -1.76 1.15
N HIS A 111 -1.31 -3.05 0.96
CA HIS A 111 -1.92 -4.00 1.88
C HIS A 111 -1.01 -5.20 2.10
N ASN A 112 -0.70 -5.46 3.36
CA ASN A 112 -0.12 -6.70 3.82
C ASN A 112 -1.18 -7.47 4.61
N GLY A 113 -1.54 -8.64 4.16
CA GLY A 113 -2.50 -9.50 4.84
C GLY A 113 -3.44 -10.24 3.91
N ASN A 114 -4.53 -10.71 4.50
CA ASN A 114 -5.57 -11.43 3.78
C ASN A 114 -6.94 -11.22 4.43
N LEU A 115 -7.95 -10.92 3.62
CA LEU A 115 -9.32 -10.75 4.07
C LEU A 115 -10.07 -12.07 3.98
N ILE A 116 -10.68 -12.48 5.08
CA ILE A 116 -11.51 -13.70 5.13
C ILE A 116 -12.88 -13.51 4.47
N ASN A 117 -13.34 -12.26 4.32
CA ASN A 117 -14.62 -11.93 3.68
C ASN A 117 -14.45 -11.25 2.30
N ALA A 118 -13.27 -11.35 1.68
CA ALA A 118 -12.99 -10.71 0.39
C ALA A 118 -13.99 -11.11 -0.70
N LEU A 119 -14.28 -12.41 -0.85
CA LEU A 119 -15.21 -12.91 -1.87
C LEU A 119 -16.64 -12.43 -1.65
N GLU A 120 -17.10 -12.36 -0.40
CA GLU A 120 -18.42 -11.85 -0.05
C GLU A 120 -18.55 -10.36 -0.42
N LEU A 121 -17.59 -9.55 0.02
CA LEU A 121 -17.57 -8.12 -0.29
C LEU A 121 -17.45 -7.86 -1.79
N ARG A 122 -16.59 -8.61 -2.49
CA ARG A 122 -16.45 -8.52 -3.94
C ARG A 122 -17.79 -8.72 -4.63
N ARG A 123 -18.50 -9.81 -4.30
CA ARG A 123 -19.84 -10.08 -4.86
C ARG A 123 -20.83 -8.98 -4.56
N GLN A 124 -20.82 -8.41 -3.36
CA GLN A 124 -21.69 -7.29 -3.00
C GLN A 124 -21.41 -6.06 -3.86
N TYR A 125 -20.13 -5.74 -4.14
CA TYR A 125 -19.76 -4.63 -5.00
C TYR A 125 -20.10 -4.89 -6.47
N GLU A 126 -19.83 -6.09 -6.97
CA GLU A 126 -20.20 -6.49 -8.35
C GLU A 126 -21.70 -6.35 -8.60
N LEU A 127 -22.54 -6.75 -7.65
CA LEU A 127 -24.01 -6.56 -7.73
C LEU A 127 -24.44 -5.09 -7.72
N LYS A 128 -23.59 -4.18 -7.23
CA LYS A 128 -23.79 -2.73 -7.30
C LYS A 128 -23.16 -2.09 -8.56
N GLY A 129 -22.61 -2.90 -9.45
CA GLY A 129 -22.02 -2.44 -10.71
C GLY A 129 -20.51 -2.18 -10.64
N ALA A 130 -19.80 -2.59 -9.58
CA ALA A 130 -18.36 -2.49 -9.53
C ALA A 130 -17.69 -3.45 -10.53
N ILE A 131 -16.67 -2.96 -11.21
CA ILE A 131 -15.86 -3.73 -12.17
C ILE A 131 -14.48 -3.95 -11.55
N PHE A 132 -14.10 -5.20 -11.36
CA PHE A 132 -12.80 -5.57 -10.83
C PHE A 132 -11.81 -5.89 -11.94
N HIS A 133 -10.58 -5.42 -11.79
CA HIS A 133 -9.49 -5.60 -12.75
C HIS A 133 -8.41 -6.57 -12.24
N SER A 134 -8.47 -6.94 -10.97
CA SER A 134 -7.53 -7.86 -10.32
C SER A 134 -8.26 -8.93 -9.53
N THR A 135 -7.52 -9.93 -9.08
CA THR A 135 -8.02 -10.95 -8.14
C THR A 135 -7.66 -10.63 -6.69
N SER A 136 -6.94 -9.53 -6.45
CA SER A 136 -6.47 -9.13 -5.13
C SER A 136 -7.62 -8.63 -4.24
N ASP A 137 -7.58 -9.01 -2.98
CA ASP A 137 -8.45 -8.46 -1.93
C ASP A 137 -8.17 -6.96 -1.66
N THR A 138 -6.98 -6.47 -2.01
CA THR A 138 -6.64 -5.03 -1.96
C THR A 138 -7.57 -4.20 -2.83
N GLU A 139 -8.04 -4.72 -3.96
CA GLU A 139 -9.02 -4.03 -4.78
C GLU A 139 -10.39 -3.95 -4.08
N VAL A 140 -10.77 -4.98 -3.35
CA VAL A 140 -11.97 -4.95 -2.48
C VAL A 140 -11.85 -3.88 -1.41
N ILE A 141 -10.66 -3.77 -0.78
CA ILE A 141 -10.38 -2.70 0.20
C ILE A 141 -10.52 -1.32 -0.46
N SER A 142 -10.04 -1.16 -1.70
CA SER A 142 -10.15 0.11 -2.41
C SER A 142 -11.60 0.54 -2.63
N TYR A 143 -12.49 -0.40 -2.95
CA TYR A 143 -13.93 -0.16 -3.03
C TYR A 143 -14.53 0.21 -1.67
N ALA A 144 -14.17 -0.50 -0.60
CA ALA A 144 -14.66 -0.21 0.75
C ALA A 144 -14.25 1.21 1.21
N VAL A 145 -12.99 1.61 0.97
CA VAL A 145 -12.50 2.95 1.30
C VAL A 145 -13.18 4.01 0.42
N THR A 146 -13.36 3.74 -0.87
CA THR A 146 -14.04 4.67 -1.79
C THR A 146 -15.51 4.87 -1.39
N GLU A 147 -16.24 3.81 -1.07
CA GLU A 147 -17.62 3.88 -0.58
C GLU A 147 -17.67 4.70 0.71
N GLY A 148 -16.80 4.40 1.69
CA GLY A 148 -16.67 5.20 2.90
C GLY A 148 -16.38 6.68 2.59
N ARG A 149 -15.52 6.97 1.60
CA ARG A 149 -15.16 8.34 1.21
C ARG A 149 -16.33 9.11 0.59
N LEU A 150 -17.25 8.45 -0.08
CA LEU A 150 -18.47 9.10 -0.60
C LEU A 150 -19.42 9.53 0.52
N GLU A 151 -19.43 8.79 1.62
CA GLU A 151 -20.35 8.98 2.74
C GLU A 151 -19.77 9.84 3.88
N THR A 152 -18.44 10.11 3.87
CA THR A 152 -17.74 10.83 4.93
C THR A 152 -17.07 12.11 4.46
N GLY A 153 -16.75 12.99 5.42
CA GLY A 153 -16.06 14.26 5.18
C GLY A 153 -14.57 14.11 4.92
N SER A 154 -13.93 13.07 5.47
CA SER A 154 -12.48 12.90 5.44
C SER A 154 -12.06 11.51 4.99
N ILE A 155 -10.81 11.38 4.52
CA ILE A 155 -10.24 10.07 4.17
C ILE A 155 -9.99 9.21 5.42
N GLN A 156 -9.71 9.80 6.57
CA GLN A 156 -9.55 9.05 7.82
C GLN A 156 -10.84 8.34 8.20
N GLU A 157 -11.96 9.07 8.23
CA GLU A 157 -13.27 8.49 8.51
C GLU A 157 -13.65 7.42 7.48
N ALA A 158 -13.24 7.61 6.22
CA ALA A 158 -13.47 6.63 5.17
C ALA A 158 -12.70 5.33 5.40
N VAL A 159 -11.41 5.42 5.79
CA VAL A 159 -10.60 4.25 6.15
C VAL A 159 -11.16 3.57 7.39
N GLU A 160 -11.49 4.32 8.43
CA GLU A 160 -12.13 3.80 9.64
C GLU A 160 -13.43 3.06 9.31
N LYS A 161 -14.29 3.65 8.46
CA LYS A 161 -15.52 3.00 8.02
C LYS A 161 -15.27 1.71 7.24
N ALA A 162 -14.23 1.69 6.40
CA ALA A 162 -13.82 0.49 5.69
C ALA A 162 -13.36 -0.61 6.65
N MET A 163 -12.64 -0.26 7.74
CA MET A 163 -12.17 -1.22 8.76
C MET A 163 -13.32 -1.95 9.47
N TYR A 164 -14.50 -1.35 9.59
CA TYR A 164 -15.67 -2.05 10.13
C TYR A 164 -16.28 -3.07 9.15
N LYS A 165 -15.99 -2.94 7.85
CA LYS A 165 -16.51 -3.85 6.81
C LYS A 165 -15.58 -5.00 6.50
N ILE A 166 -14.27 -4.72 6.42
CA ILE A 166 -13.27 -5.73 6.10
C ILE A 166 -12.96 -6.60 7.33
N LYS A 167 -12.80 -7.91 7.13
CA LYS A 167 -12.49 -8.86 8.19
C LYS A 167 -11.26 -9.68 7.79
N GLY A 168 -10.35 -9.88 8.73
CA GLY A 168 -9.13 -10.65 8.51
C GLY A 168 -7.92 -10.01 9.18
N ALA A 169 -6.75 -10.51 8.84
CA ALA A 169 -5.47 -9.97 9.30
C ALA A 169 -4.93 -9.02 8.26
N TYR A 170 -4.69 -7.76 8.61
CA TYR A 170 -4.17 -6.76 7.67
C TYR A 170 -3.37 -5.64 8.33
N SER A 171 -2.42 -5.11 7.58
CA SER A 171 -1.90 -3.76 7.75
C SER A 171 -2.01 -3.01 6.42
N LEU A 172 -2.43 -1.77 6.49
CA LEU A 172 -2.73 -0.91 5.34
C LEU A 172 -1.90 0.37 5.42
N VAL A 173 -1.40 0.79 4.27
CA VAL A 173 -0.90 2.15 4.07
C VAL A 173 -1.70 2.78 2.94
N VAL A 174 -2.41 3.86 3.25
CA VAL A 174 -3.32 4.54 2.34
C VAL A 174 -2.85 5.96 2.12
N MET A 175 -2.61 6.32 0.87
CA MET A 175 -2.24 7.67 0.44
C MET A 175 -3.40 8.34 -0.28
N SER A 176 -3.69 9.55 0.13
CA SER A 176 -4.50 10.53 -0.61
C SER A 176 -3.60 11.68 -1.10
N PRO A 177 -4.11 12.63 -1.92
CA PRO A 177 -3.30 13.78 -2.33
C PRO A 177 -2.74 14.65 -1.19
N LYS A 178 -3.28 14.53 0.03
CA LYS A 178 -2.88 15.37 1.16
C LYS A 178 -2.46 14.61 2.41
N LYS A 179 -2.72 13.30 2.50
CA LYS A 179 -2.55 12.54 3.74
C LYS A 179 -2.02 11.15 3.47
N LEU A 180 -1.17 10.71 4.38
CA LEU A 180 -0.75 9.32 4.54
C LEU A 180 -1.43 8.77 5.79
N ILE A 181 -2.05 7.60 5.67
CA ILE A 181 -2.79 6.96 6.75
C ILE A 181 -2.30 5.52 6.85
N ALA A 182 -2.03 5.08 8.06
CA ALA A 182 -1.75 3.69 8.34
C ALA A 182 -2.87 3.12 9.21
N ALA A 183 -3.27 1.89 8.92
CA ALA A 183 -4.29 1.16 9.67
C ALA A 183 -3.89 -0.29 9.84
N ARG A 184 -4.33 -0.89 10.94
CA ARG A 184 -4.01 -2.26 11.32
C ARG A 184 -5.27 -2.96 11.81
N ASP A 185 -5.37 -4.27 11.57
CA ASP A 185 -6.49 -5.05 12.10
C ASP A 185 -6.59 -4.95 13.64
N PRO A 186 -7.79 -5.09 14.21
CA PRO A 186 -8.00 -4.91 15.65
C PRO A 186 -7.19 -5.87 16.54
N GLN A 187 -6.81 -7.03 16.04
CA GLN A 187 -6.00 -8.03 16.73
C GLN A 187 -4.50 -7.78 16.56
N GLY A 188 -4.11 -6.97 15.59
CA GLY A 188 -2.74 -6.64 15.32
C GLY A 188 -1.90 -7.81 14.80
N PHE A 189 -2.49 -8.70 13.98
CA PHE A 189 -1.80 -9.86 13.44
C PHE A 189 -0.65 -9.48 12.49
N ARG A 190 -0.87 -8.46 11.63
CA ARG A 190 0.16 -8.04 10.70
C ARG A 190 1.05 -6.97 11.31
N PRO A 191 2.38 -7.06 11.16
CA PRO A 191 3.28 -6.06 11.71
C PRO A 191 3.12 -4.69 11.02
N LEU A 192 3.25 -3.63 11.79
CA LEU A 192 3.29 -2.26 11.31
C LEU A 192 3.99 -1.39 12.34
N CYS A 193 5.05 -0.72 11.92
CA CYS A 193 5.86 0.17 12.73
C CYS A 193 5.66 1.62 12.28
N LEU A 194 5.84 2.55 13.20
CA LEU A 194 5.88 3.99 12.95
C LEU A 194 7.24 4.52 13.39
N GLY A 195 7.91 5.24 12.51
CA GLY A 195 9.13 5.99 12.78
C GLY A 195 8.94 7.49 12.54
N ALA A 196 9.69 8.31 13.26
CA ALA A 196 9.80 9.74 12.99
C ALA A 196 11.10 10.02 12.25
N LEU A 197 11.06 10.84 11.20
CA LEU A 197 12.25 11.32 10.53
C LEU A 197 13.03 12.28 11.43
N PRO A 198 14.37 12.40 11.31
CA PRO A 198 15.17 13.36 12.02
C PRO A 198 14.59 14.77 11.91
N ASP A 199 14.84 15.59 12.93
CA ASP A 199 14.42 17.01 13.00
C ASP A 199 12.91 17.23 12.77
N ASN A 200 12.09 16.23 13.10
CA ASN A 200 10.64 16.24 12.84
C ASN A 200 10.31 16.50 11.36
N ALA A 201 11.16 16.07 10.42
CA ALA A 201 10.96 16.28 8.99
C ALA A 201 9.76 15.52 8.43
N GLY A 202 9.28 14.49 9.15
CA GLY A 202 8.14 13.67 8.73
C GLY A 202 8.02 12.36 9.49
N TYR A 203 7.31 11.42 8.89
CA TYR A 203 7.02 10.11 9.48
C TYR A 203 7.14 9.01 8.44
N VAL A 204 7.48 7.81 8.91
CA VAL A 204 7.56 6.59 8.10
C VAL A 204 6.71 5.50 8.74
N PHE A 205 5.94 4.79 7.93
CA PHE A 205 5.28 3.53 8.28
C PHE A 205 5.93 2.39 7.53
N ALA A 206 6.22 1.29 8.19
CA ALA A 206 6.79 0.10 7.57
C ALA A 206 6.31 -1.18 8.24
N SER A 207 6.32 -2.28 7.53
CA SER A 207 6.02 -3.60 8.11
C SER A 207 7.02 -3.98 9.20
N GLU A 208 8.29 -3.60 9.04
CA GLU A 208 9.36 -3.92 10.00
C GLU A 208 10.28 -2.71 10.23
N THR A 209 10.93 -2.71 11.38
CA THR A 209 11.83 -1.61 11.80
C THR A 209 13.07 -1.49 10.95
N CYS A 210 13.56 -2.56 10.32
CA CYS A 210 14.70 -2.50 9.39
C CYS A 210 14.49 -1.52 8.22
N ALA A 211 13.26 -1.24 7.85
CA ALA A 211 12.91 -0.26 6.83
C ALA A 211 12.77 1.18 7.37
N LEU A 212 12.92 1.38 8.67
CA LEU A 212 12.94 2.72 9.28
C LEU A 212 14.35 3.30 9.38
N ASP A 213 15.36 2.42 9.31
CA ASP A 213 16.79 2.74 9.46
C ASP A 213 17.48 2.93 8.11
N SER A 214 16.75 2.85 7.01
CA SER A 214 17.26 2.88 5.62
C SER A 214 17.27 4.28 4.99
#